data_5c70d16c1c20ce89961b720b924450df
#
_entry.id   5c70d16c1c20ce89961b720b924450df
#
_cell.length_a   1.000
_cell.length_b   1.000
_cell.length_c   1.000
_cell.angle_alpha   90.00
_cell.angle_beta   90.00
_cell.angle_gamma   90.00
#
_symmetry.space_group_name_H-M   'P 1'
#
loop_
_entity.id
_entity.type
_entity.pdbx_description
1 polymer ?
#
loop_
_entity_poly.entity_id
_entity_poly.type
_entity_poly.pdbx_seq_one_letter_code
_entity_poly.pdbx_strand_id
1 'polypeptide(L)'
;VSFTATDAGRLAVIVNANDVAVRGARPRFFLAVGLIAPHEATKQRVRELLTQVRDTCAMVGATLIGGHTEVTPGLPHSIVVGTMFGRVEGEPLTTGGLREGDLVGMTRSAGLEGTAILFAEHGDRIRAMHDSDVLEDADEILAGDWLLVVPEALRAAGCPGVTALHDVTEGGVGEALYEMARASGLAIEVQRSSIPVLPATTAICGDLGIDPLGLIGSGSLIVGCDSEGAAEVESQLAEDGVPFTWIGRAAAADDQFNVSVPRFPRDELIKTTLLRGIEAVIFDMDGTLVDSSYDWPAIRSHLGVTGASIIDDLNGLPEPDRSRLWAELEEIEATATAGATIHEGAHELLEVLAEHPLSTALVTNNSDANAHHLLERFGLIFNVIVTRDSGLWKPSGAPVKEAAHRLGIAPDRCLGVGDSRYDILAAREAGLGRICVLHDSAGRHDGEADLAFKDIPAFVRYLRIV
;
A
#
# COMPACT_ATOMS: atom_id res chain seq x y z
N VAL A 1 16.53 -5.30 2.85
CA VAL A 1 15.95 -6.09 1.76
C VAL A 1 15.39 -5.15 0.72
N SER A 2 15.97 -5.11 -0.46
CA SER A 2 15.46 -4.20 -1.48
C SER A 2 14.45 -4.92 -2.37
N PHE A 3 13.36 -4.22 -2.70
CA PHE A 3 12.40 -4.67 -3.70
C PHE A 3 12.96 -4.56 -5.13
N THR A 4 13.99 -3.75 -5.36
CA THR A 4 14.61 -3.60 -6.68
C THR A 4 15.69 -4.64 -6.89
N ALA A 5 15.50 -5.51 -7.86
CA ALA A 5 16.48 -6.54 -8.23
C ALA A 5 17.80 -5.94 -8.74
N THR A 6 17.81 -4.69 -9.25
CA THR A 6 18.99 -4.05 -9.86
C THR A 6 20.01 -3.56 -8.85
N ASP A 7 19.59 -2.97 -7.71
CA ASP A 7 20.47 -2.30 -6.75
C ASP A 7 20.57 -2.99 -5.37
N ALA A 8 20.23 -4.27 -5.30
CA ALA A 8 20.18 -5.03 -4.06
C ALA A 8 21.50 -4.96 -3.24
N GLY A 9 22.64 -4.96 -3.91
CA GLY A 9 23.94 -4.84 -3.23
C GLY A 9 24.19 -3.47 -2.60
N ARG A 10 23.80 -2.39 -3.29
CA ARG A 10 23.93 -1.01 -2.80
C ARG A 10 22.98 -0.78 -1.62
N LEU A 11 21.72 -1.10 -1.77
CA LEU A 11 20.70 -0.88 -0.74
C LEU A 11 20.97 -1.70 0.51
N ALA A 12 21.43 -2.95 0.39
CA ALA A 12 21.81 -3.75 1.56
C ALA A 12 22.89 -3.10 2.42
N VAL A 13 23.84 -2.38 1.82
CA VAL A 13 24.86 -1.64 2.58
C VAL A 13 24.28 -0.38 3.19
N ILE A 14 23.48 0.40 2.43
CA ILE A 14 22.90 1.67 2.89
C ILE A 14 22.02 1.46 4.12
N VAL A 15 21.02 0.54 4.05
CA VAL A 15 20.10 0.33 5.18
C VAL A 15 20.83 -0.11 6.44
N ASN A 16 21.78 -1.03 6.32
CA ASN A 16 22.59 -1.45 7.47
C ASN A 16 23.51 -0.33 8.01
N ALA A 17 23.99 0.58 7.14
CA ALA A 17 24.76 1.71 7.58
C ALA A 17 23.91 2.75 8.33
N ASN A 18 22.67 2.97 7.88
CA ASN A 18 21.71 3.82 8.55
C ASN A 18 21.40 3.30 9.96
N ASP A 19 21.07 1.99 10.09
CA ASP A 19 20.83 1.33 11.39
C ASP A 19 21.96 1.56 12.41
N VAL A 20 23.19 1.52 11.94
CA VAL A 20 24.36 1.75 12.79
C VAL A 20 24.50 3.23 13.13
N ALA A 21 24.27 4.12 12.15
CA ALA A 21 24.47 5.55 12.32
C ALA A 21 23.46 6.18 13.30
N VAL A 22 22.21 5.71 13.30
CA VAL A 22 21.16 6.21 14.24
C VAL A 22 21.44 5.83 15.70
N ARG A 23 22.44 4.99 15.94
CA ARG A 23 22.95 4.71 17.30
C ARG A 23 24.11 5.63 17.71
N GLY A 24 24.47 6.61 16.85
CA GLY A 24 25.64 7.45 17.01
C GLY A 24 26.96 6.74 16.68
N ALA A 25 26.88 5.61 15.96
CA ALA A 25 28.06 4.81 15.59
C ALA A 25 28.46 5.03 14.13
N ARG A 26 29.76 5.22 13.87
CA ARG A 26 30.24 5.21 12.48
C ARG A 26 30.29 3.79 11.94
N PRO A 27 29.72 3.50 10.75
CA PRO A 27 29.92 2.24 10.06
C PRO A 27 31.38 1.90 9.88
N ARG A 28 31.79 0.66 10.15
CA ARG A 28 33.22 0.26 10.09
C ARG A 28 33.44 -1.04 9.33
N PHE A 29 32.62 -2.06 9.57
CA PHE A 29 32.81 -3.39 9.01
C PHE A 29 31.50 -3.94 8.50
N PHE A 30 31.55 -4.57 7.33
CA PHE A 30 30.39 -5.18 6.72
C PHE A 30 30.67 -6.64 6.32
N LEU A 31 29.70 -7.51 6.60
CA LEU A 31 29.61 -8.88 6.11
C LEU A 31 28.42 -8.98 5.16
N ALA A 32 28.63 -9.59 3.98
CA ALA A 32 27.59 -9.76 2.98
C ALA A 32 27.32 -11.23 2.67
N VAL A 33 26.06 -11.65 2.71
CA VAL A 33 25.61 -12.94 2.20
C VAL A 33 24.75 -12.72 0.98
N GLY A 34 25.21 -13.21 -0.19
CA GLY A 34 24.49 -13.16 -1.46
C GLY A 34 23.80 -14.49 -1.76
N LEU A 35 22.48 -14.53 -1.70
CA LEU A 35 21.65 -15.66 -2.12
C LEU A 35 21.16 -15.38 -3.53
N ILE A 36 21.73 -16.06 -4.51
CA ILE A 36 21.51 -15.80 -5.93
C ILE A 36 20.41 -16.70 -6.46
N ALA A 37 19.39 -16.12 -7.07
CA ALA A 37 18.33 -16.87 -7.74
C ALA A 37 18.89 -17.64 -8.94
N PRO A 38 18.49 -18.91 -9.21
CA PRO A 38 19.09 -19.73 -10.25
C PRO A 38 19.08 -19.11 -11.65
N HIS A 39 18.01 -18.39 -12.01
CA HIS A 39 17.86 -17.73 -13.31
C HIS A 39 18.72 -16.45 -13.44
N GLU A 40 19.16 -15.86 -12.33
CA GLU A 40 20.08 -14.72 -12.28
C GLU A 40 21.54 -15.13 -12.10
N ALA A 41 21.85 -16.41 -11.93
CA ALA A 41 23.15 -16.93 -11.56
C ALA A 41 24.19 -16.87 -12.71
N THR A 42 24.48 -15.67 -13.19
CA THR A 42 25.54 -15.41 -14.17
C THR A 42 26.77 -14.78 -13.52
N LYS A 43 27.95 -15.02 -14.12
CA LYS A 43 29.19 -14.37 -13.63
C LYS A 43 29.11 -12.84 -13.65
N GLN A 44 28.40 -12.29 -14.61
CA GLN A 44 28.19 -10.84 -14.74
C GLN A 44 27.34 -10.33 -13.57
N ARG A 45 26.18 -10.92 -13.33
CA ARG A 45 25.26 -10.50 -12.27
C ARG A 45 25.88 -10.58 -10.87
N VAL A 46 26.59 -11.68 -10.58
CA VAL A 46 27.32 -11.82 -9.30
C VAL A 46 28.40 -10.76 -9.15
N ARG A 47 29.13 -10.45 -10.24
CA ARG A 47 30.15 -9.40 -10.21
C ARG A 47 29.54 -8.01 -9.98
N GLU A 48 28.45 -7.68 -10.65
CA GLU A 48 27.72 -6.42 -10.48
C GLU A 48 27.30 -6.24 -9.01
N LEU A 49 26.64 -7.25 -8.45
CA LEU A 49 26.17 -7.24 -7.06
C LEU A 49 27.33 -7.04 -6.05
N LEU A 50 28.42 -7.80 -6.21
CA LEU A 50 29.61 -7.65 -5.33
C LEU A 50 30.31 -6.31 -5.54
N THR A 51 30.26 -5.74 -6.76
CA THR A 51 30.78 -4.42 -7.05
C THR A 51 29.96 -3.35 -6.33
N GLN A 52 28.63 -3.43 -6.38
CA GLN A 52 27.72 -2.55 -5.64
C GLN A 52 28.03 -2.60 -4.14
N VAL A 53 28.12 -3.79 -3.54
CA VAL A 53 28.46 -3.94 -2.11
C VAL A 53 29.81 -3.29 -1.79
N ARG A 54 30.85 -3.59 -2.58
CA ARG A 54 32.21 -3.03 -2.35
C ARG A 54 32.22 -1.51 -2.43
N ASP A 55 31.65 -0.97 -3.49
CA ASP A 55 31.72 0.47 -3.77
C ASP A 55 30.87 1.26 -2.76
N THR A 56 29.73 0.74 -2.36
CA THR A 56 28.90 1.35 -1.33
C THR A 56 29.53 1.23 0.07
N CYS A 57 30.20 0.12 0.40
CA CYS A 57 30.98 0.04 1.62
C CYS A 57 32.08 1.14 1.67
N ALA A 58 32.77 1.36 0.55
CA ALA A 58 33.78 2.42 0.46
C ALA A 58 33.15 3.81 0.64
N MET A 59 31.98 4.06 0.05
CA MET A 59 31.23 5.31 0.16
C MET A 59 30.83 5.63 1.60
N VAL A 60 30.36 4.65 2.37
CA VAL A 60 29.96 4.84 3.78
C VAL A 60 31.14 4.71 4.76
N GLY A 61 32.39 4.53 4.27
CA GLY A 61 33.56 4.39 5.08
C GLY A 61 33.69 3.05 5.81
N ALA A 62 33.00 2.02 5.36
CA ALA A 62 33.03 0.67 5.91
C ALA A 62 33.97 -0.25 5.09
N THR A 63 34.53 -1.26 5.75
CA THR A 63 35.34 -2.30 5.10
C THR A 63 34.53 -3.58 4.95
N LEU A 64 34.39 -4.09 3.72
CA LEU A 64 33.88 -5.42 3.49
C LEU A 64 34.88 -6.46 3.99
N ILE A 65 34.58 -7.15 5.11
CA ILE A 65 35.49 -8.05 5.79
C ILE A 65 35.27 -9.53 5.48
N GLY A 66 34.18 -9.88 4.75
CA GLY A 66 33.89 -11.25 4.37
C GLY A 66 32.42 -11.44 4.03
N GLY A 67 32.03 -12.70 3.91
CA GLY A 67 30.66 -13.08 3.59
C GLY A 67 30.59 -14.43 2.90
N HIS A 68 29.46 -14.68 2.25
CA HIS A 68 29.19 -15.90 1.49
C HIS A 68 28.38 -15.58 0.24
N THR A 69 28.55 -16.38 -0.80
CA THR A 69 27.71 -16.27 -2.01
C THR A 69 27.36 -17.66 -2.50
N GLU A 70 26.08 -17.94 -2.68
CA GLU A 70 25.61 -19.22 -3.17
C GLU A 70 24.42 -19.04 -4.13
N VAL A 71 24.18 -20.06 -4.97
CA VAL A 71 22.97 -20.16 -5.79
C VAL A 71 21.92 -20.91 -4.98
N THR A 72 20.82 -20.24 -4.66
CA THR A 72 19.78 -20.77 -3.77
C THR A 72 18.52 -21.11 -4.58
N PRO A 73 18.12 -22.39 -4.67
CA PRO A 73 16.90 -22.80 -5.35
C PRO A 73 15.64 -22.22 -4.71
N GLY A 74 14.62 -21.95 -5.54
CA GLY A 74 13.30 -21.49 -5.08
C GLY A 74 13.19 -19.99 -4.80
N LEU A 75 14.24 -19.22 -5.00
CA LEU A 75 14.16 -17.76 -4.89
C LEU A 75 13.58 -17.15 -6.17
N PRO A 76 12.59 -16.25 -6.06
CA PRO A 76 12.06 -15.51 -7.21
C PRO A 76 13.01 -14.41 -7.71
N HIS A 77 13.95 -13.94 -6.86
CA HIS A 77 15.00 -12.96 -7.16
C HIS A 77 16.15 -13.11 -6.18
N SER A 78 17.32 -12.58 -6.52
CA SER A 78 18.49 -12.62 -5.64
C SER A 78 18.31 -11.72 -4.42
N ILE A 79 18.83 -12.16 -3.27
CA ILE A 79 18.73 -11.47 -1.98
C ILE A 79 20.16 -11.20 -1.46
N VAL A 80 20.37 -10.00 -0.92
CA VAL A 80 21.59 -9.67 -0.16
C VAL A 80 21.23 -9.44 1.29
N VAL A 81 21.85 -10.21 2.18
CA VAL A 81 21.75 -10.05 3.62
C VAL A 81 23.05 -9.41 4.12
N GLY A 82 22.92 -8.28 4.82
CA GLY A 82 24.03 -7.55 5.39
C GLY A 82 24.11 -7.68 6.90
N THR A 83 25.33 -7.57 7.45
CA THR A 83 25.56 -7.33 8.86
C THR A 83 26.63 -6.24 8.99
N MET A 84 26.26 -5.11 9.57
CA MET A 84 27.11 -3.95 9.75
C MET A 84 27.54 -3.81 11.20
N PHE A 85 28.78 -3.44 11.41
CA PHE A 85 29.34 -3.13 12.72
C PHE A 85 29.88 -1.72 12.73
N GLY A 86 29.60 -1.00 13.81
CA GLY A 86 30.18 0.31 14.10
C GLY A 86 30.65 0.40 15.55
N ARG A 87 31.29 1.50 15.86
CA ARG A 87 31.72 1.81 17.23
C ARG A 87 31.06 3.11 17.68
N VAL A 88 30.36 3.05 18.80
CA VAL A 88 29.85 4.23 19.52
C VAL A 88 30.95 4.79 20.41
N GLU A 89 31.12 6.11 20.44
CA GLU A 89 31.95 6.83 21.37
C GLU A 89 31.03 7.49 22.42
N GLY A 90 30.81 6.82 23.55
CA GLY A 90 29.89 7.24 24.59
C GLY A 90 28.67 6.32 24.74
N GLU A 91 27.57 6.86 25.19
CA GLU A 91 26.29 6.14 25.31
C GLU A 91 25.59 6.06 23.95
N PRO A 92 25.10 4.89 23.54
CA PRO A 92 24.40 4.77 22.28
C PRO A 92 23.01 5.43 22.35
N LEU A 93 22.64 6.15 21.30
CA LEU A 93 21.26 6.60 21.12
C LEU A 93 20.36 5.39 20.82
N THR A 94 19.14 5.47 21.29
CA THR A 94 18.14 4.39 21.08
C THR A 94 16.85 4.96 20.55
N THR A 95 16.07 4.15 19.86
CA THR A 95 14.71 4.47 19.41
C THR A 95 13.82 4.88 20.60
N GLY A 96 14.02 4.29 21.77
CA GLY A 96 13.29 4.54 23.02
C GLY A 96 13.89 5.64 23.91
N GLY A 97 14.74 6.51 23.38
CA GLY A 97 15.38 7.56 24.17
C GLY A 97 14.58 8.83 24.37
N LEU A 98 13.41 8.98 23.74
CA LEU A 98 12.54 10.17 23.90
C LEU A 98 12.14 10.39 25.35
N ARG A 99 12.02 11.66 25.70
CA ARG A 99 11.53 12.14 27.00
C ARG A 99 10.26 12.96 26.78
N GLU A 100 9.40 13.02 27.80
CA GLU A 100 8.22 13.88 27.76
C GLU A 100 8.63 15.34 27.53
N GLY A 101 7.99 15.98 26.55
CA GLY A 101 8.29 17.35 26.15
C GLY A 101 9.32 17.51 25.05
N ASP A 102 10.05 16.45 24.68
CA ASP A 102 10.99 16.49 23.57
C ASP A 102 10.28 16.87 22.26
N LEU A 103 10.93 17.67 21.45
CA LEU A 103 10.55 17.93 20.08
C LEU A 103 10.89 16.72 19.21
N VAL A 104 10.02 16.44 18.25
CA VAL A 104 10.22 15.39 17.25
C VAL A 104 10.34 16.05 15.88
N GLY A 105 11.48 15.89 15.24
CA GLY A 105 11.78 16.43 13.91
C GLY A 105 12.09 15.34 12.91
N MET A 106 12.08 15.72 11.63
CA MET A 106 12.32 14.81 10.52
C MET A 106 13.23 15.48 9.48
N THR A 107 14.20 14.71 8.95
CA THR A 107 14.97 15.16 7.80
C THR A 107 14.24 14.82 6.50
N ARG A 108 14.45 15.62 5.46
CA ARG A 108 13.93 15.41 4.09
C ARG A 108 12.41 15.19 4.06
N SER A 109 11.91 14.06 3.53
CA SER A 109 10.48 13.84 3.21
C SER A 109 10.06 12.39 3.37
N ALA A 110 8.76 12.16 3.59
CA ALA A 110 8.20 10.83 3.70
C ALA A 110 8.26 10.06 2.36
N GLY A 111 8.39 8.73 2.43
CA GLY A 111 8.23 7.81 1.30
C GLY A 111 9.33 7.85 0.24
N LEU A 112 10.55 8.30 0.55
CA LEU A 112 11.62 8.46 -0.42
C LEU A 112 12.02 7.16 -1.12
N GLU A 113 12.30 6.09 -0.36
CA GLU A 113 12.66 4.80 -0.96
C GLU A 113 11.54 4.22 -1.80
N GLY A 114 10.31 4.28 -1.29
CA GLY A 114 9.16 3.78 -2.04
C GLY A 114 8.91 4.55 -3.33
N THR A 115 9.10 5.87 -3.32
CA THR A 115 9.04 6.70 -4.54
C THR A 115 10.11 6.27 -5.54
N ALA A 116 11.36 6.05 -5.09
CA ALA A 116 12.43 5.57 -5.94
C ALA A 116 12.11 4.19 -6.55
N ILE A 117 11.59 3.26 -5.75
CA ILE A 117 11.21 1.90 -6.20
C ILE A 117 10.10 1.99 -7.25
N LEU A 118 9.02 2.71 -6.96
CA LEU A 118 7.88 2.85 -7.87
C LEU A 118 8.30 3.51 -9.19
N PHE A 119 9.14 4.53 -9.11
CA PHE A 119 9.63 5.23 -10.28
C PHE A 119 10.65 4.41 -11.08
N ALA A 120 11.46 3.57 -10.43
CA ALA A 120 12.34 2.61 -11.11
C ALA A 120 11.56 1.49 -11.82
N GLU A 121 10.49 0.97 -11.20
CA GLU A 121 9.71 -0.14 -11.75
C GLU A 121 8.69 0.32 -12.81
N HIS A 122 8.09 1.48 -12.63
CA HIS A 122 6.95 1.96 -13.43
C HIS A 122 7.15 3.33 -14.07
N GLY A 123 8.39 3.84 -14.12
CA GLY A 123 8.71 5.22 -14.51
C GLY A 123 8.15 5.67 -15.86
N ASP A 124 8.15 4.79 -16.88
CA ASP A 124 7.60 5.14 -18.20
C ASP A 124 6.08 5.40 -18.14
N ARG A 125 5.35 4.59 -17.37
CA ARG A 125 3.90 4.75 -17.17
C ARG A 125 3.60 6.00 -16.34
N ILE A 126 4.35 6.24 -15.27
CA ILE A 126 4.24 7.41 -14.40
C ILE A 126 4.53 8.69 -15.19
N ARG A 127 5.58 8.71 -16.02
CA ARG A 127 5.89 9.86 -16.91
C ARG A 127 4.83 10.12 -17.97
N ALA A 128 4.07 9.12 -18.39
CA ALA A 128 2.96 9.29 -19.31
C ALA A 128 1.74 9.97 -18.67
N MET A 129 1.66 9.98 -17.32
CA MET A 129 0.52 10.51 -16.57
C MET A 129 0.78 11.88 -15.93
N HIS A 130 2.04 12.30 -15.82
CA HIS A 130 2.43 13.53 -15.12
C HIS A 130 3.41 14.39 -15.93
N ASP A 131 3.35 15.69 -15.69
CA ASP A 131 4.32 16.64 -16.23
C ASP A 131 5.71 16.43 -15.58
N SER A 132 6.78 16.73 -16.32
CA SER A 132 8.16 16.55 -15.89
C SER A 132 8.48 17.29 -14.58
N ASP A 133 7.92 18.49 -14.40
CA ASP A 133 8.16 19.34 -13.23
C ASP A 133 7.66 18.68 -11.92
N VAL A 134 6.59 17.88 -12.02
CA VAL A 134 6.05 17.13 -10.86
C VAL A 134 6.96 15.97 -10.47
N LEU A 135 7.71 15.42 -11.45
CA LEU A 135 8.52 14.20 -11.26
C LEU A 135 10.02 14.50 -11.08
N GLU A 136 10.44 15.76 -11.07
CA GLU A 136 11.85 16.16 -10.94
C GLU A 136 12.49 15.54 -9.68
N ASP A 137 11.79 15.58 -8.54
CA ASP A 137 12.23 14.97 -7.29
C ASP A 137 12.48 13.46 -7.42
N ALA A 138 11.66 12.73 -8.18
CA ALA A 138 11.79 11.29 -8.36
C ALA A 138 13.07 10.94 -9.16
N ASP A 139 13.37 11.71 -10.20
CA ASP A 139 14.61 11.56 -10.97
C ASP A 139 15.85 11.87 -10.11
N GLU A 140 15.78 12.90 -9.24
CA GLU A 140 16.86 13.23 -8.30
C GLU A 140 17.08 12.13 -7.24
N ILE A 141 16.00 11.56 -6.67
CA ILE A 141 16.10 10.47 -5.70
C ILE A 141 16.77 9.24 -6.33
N LEU A 142 16.41 8.88 -7.56
CA LEU A 142 17.01 7.76 -8.27
C LEU A 142 18.49 7.99 -8.59
N ALA A 143 18.86 9.19 -8.99
CA ALA A 143 20.23 9.54 -9.41
C ALA A 143 21.19 9.74 -8.24
N GLY A 144 20.68 10.07 -7.04
CA GLY A 144 21.46 10.50 -5.90
C GLY A 144 21.58 9.48 -4.75
N ASP A 145 22.24 9.93 -3.68
CA ASP A 145 22.41 9.15 -2.45
C ASP A 145 21.36 9.49 -1.38
N TRP A 146 20.16 9.83 -1.83
CA TRP A 146 19.06 10.29 -0.95
C TRP A 146 18.66 9.28 0.13
N LEU A 147 18.92 7.99 -0.09
CA LEU A 147 18.56 6.94 0.85
C LEU A 147 19.54 6.77 2.01
N LEU A 148 20.70 7.45 1.93
CA LEU A 148 21.74 7.40 2.97
C LEU A 148 21.50 8.51 3.99
N VAL A 149 21.34 8.13 5.28
CA VAL A 149 21.21 9.08 6.41
C VAL A 149 22.41 9.10 7.35
N VAL A 150 23.50 8.41 7.01
CA VAL A 150 24.70 8.30 7.86
C VAL A 150 25.29 9.67 8.22
N PRO A 151 25.48 10.62 7.28
CA PRO A 151 26.05 11.92 7.60
C PRO A 151 25.21 12.71 8.62
N GLU A 152 23.92 12.87 8.34
CA GLU A 152 22.99 13.62 9.19
C GLU A 152 22.73 12.94 10.53
N ALA A 153 22.65 11.59 10.56
CA ALA A 153 22.48 10.86 11.81
C ALA A 153 23.68 11.05 12.75
N LEU A 154 24.91 10.98 12.22
CA LEU A 154 26.11 11.23 13.00
C LEU A 154 26.27 12.71 13.42
N ARG A 155 25.80 13.64 12.57
CA ARG A 155 25.77 15.07 12.88
C ARG A 155 24.77 15.33 14.02
N ALA A 156 23.54 14.85 13.90
CA ALA A 156 22.52 15.00 14.93
C ALA A 156 22.93 14.32 16.25
N ALA A 157 23.52 13.13 16.19
CA ALA A 157 24.01 12.40 17.38
C ALA A 157 25.08 13.19 18.15
N GLY A 158 25.80 14.09 17.49
CA GLY A 158 26.80 14.97 18.11
C GLY A 158 26.20 16.22 18.75
N CYS A 159 24.94 16.55 18.51
CA CYS A 159 24.29 17.74 19.06
C CYS A 159 23.83 17.51 20.51
N PRO A 160 24.11 18.47 21.44
CA PRO A 160 23.55 18.41 22.77
C PRO A 160 22.03 18.40 22.74
N GLY A 161 21.40 17.67 23.66
CA GLY A 161 19.94 17.60 23.77
C GLY A 161 19.27 16.57 22.87
N VAL A 162 19.97 15.97 21.91
CA VAL A 162 19.42 14.84 21.13
C VAL A 162 19.27 13.62 22.03
N THR A 163 18.05 13.11 22.13
CA THR A 163 17.67 12.03 23.04
C THR A 163 17.40 10.72 22.31
N ALA A 164 16.90 10.78 21.07
CA ALA A 164 16.59 9.62 20.25
C ALA A 164 16.83 9.89 18.77
N LEU A 165 17.26 8.87 18.04
CA LEU A 165 17.31 8.85 16.57
C LEU A 165 16.66 7.56 16.07
N HIS A 166 15.98 7.65 14.92
CA HIS A 166 15.38 6.51 14.25
C HIS A 166 15.31 6.76 12.74
N ASP A 167 15.81 5.83 11.95
CA ASP A 167 15.66 5.87 10.50
C ASP A 167 14.28 5.34 10.09
N VAL A 168 13.69 6.00 9.10
CA VAL A 168 12.40 5.60 8.58
C VAL A 168 12.60 4.44 7.60
N THR A 169 11.90 3.32 7.82
CA THR A 169 11.99 2.12 6.98
C THR A 169 10.61 1.62 6.56
N GLU A 170 10.34 0.32 6.65
CA GLU A 170 9.04 -0.30 6.30
C GLU A 170 7.89 0.29 7.12
N GLY A 171 6.75 0.53 6.47
CA GLY A 171 5.61 1.21 7.07
C GLY A 171 5.77 2.73 7.20
N GLY A 172 6.87 3.27 6.66
CA GLY A 172 7.13 4.70 6.53
C GLY A 172 7.18 5.46 7.84
N VAL A 173 6.92 6.77 7.74
CA VAL A 173 6.96 7.69 8.89
C VAL A 173 5.93 7.31 9.95
N GLY A 174 4.76 6.80 9.54
CA GLY A 174 3.70 6.42 10.48
C GLY A 174 4.12 5.28 11.41
N GLU A 175 4.74 4.22 10.90
CA GLU A 175 5.24 3.11 11.72
C GLU A 175 6.46 3.52 12.53
N ALA A 176 7.42 4.27 11.94
CA ALA A 176 8.61 4.76 12.65
C ALA A 176 8.25 5.60 13.88
N LEU A 177 7.29 6.52 13.78
CA LEU A 177 6.78 7.29 14.91
C LEU A 177 6.13 6.40 15.97
N TYR A 178 5.36 5.40 15.55
CA TYR A 178 4.75 4.45 16.46
C TYR A 178 5.81 3.60 17.21
N GLU A 179 6.85 3.16 16.51
CA GLU A 179 7.97 2.43 17.12
C GLU A 179 8.70 3.27 18.16
N MET A 180 8.97 4.55 17.86
CA MET A 180 9.57 5.48 18.82
C MET A 180 8.68 5.72 20.04
N ALA A 181 7.38 5.97 19.82
CA ALA A 181 6.41 6.16 20.89
C ALA A 181 6.36 4.94 21.82
N ARG A 182 6.21 3.76 21.24
CA ARG A 182 6.16 2.49 21.98
C ARG A 182 7.46 2.20 22.73
N ALA A 183 8.61 2.40 22.09
CA ALA A 183 9.91 2.12 22.70
C ALA A 183 10.22 3.06 23.86
N SER A 184 9.74 4.31 23.81
CA SER A 184 9.93 5.32 24.84
C SER A 184 8.85 5.27 25.93
N GLY A 185 7.74 4.55 25.72
CA GLY A 185 6.60 4.55 26.64
C GLY A 185 5.83 5.87 26.66
N LEU A 186 5.84 6.62 25.55
CA LEU A 186 5.26 7.94 25.40
C LEU A 186 4.23 7.97 24.25
N ALA A 187 3.43 9.02 24.18
CA ALA A 187 2.69 9.42 23.00
C ALA A 187 3.54 10.39 22.14
N ILE A 188 3.25 10.48 20.84
CA ILE A 188 3.82 11.50 19.97
C ILE A 188 2.69 12.24 19.26
N GLU A 189 2.58 13.53 19.57
CA GLU A 189 1.63 14.45 18.95
C GLU A 189 2.25 15.04 17.70
N VAL A 190 1.71 14.68 16.52
CA VAL A 190 2.19 15.11 15.20
C VAL A 190 1.04 15.75 14.44
N GLN A 191 1.31 16.83 13.75
CA GLN A 191 0.39 17.37 12.75
C GLN A 191 0.74 16.76 11.38
N ARG A 192 -0.19 16.00 10.79
CA ARG A 192 0.02 15.37 9.46
C ARG A 192 0.53 16.37 8.42
N SER A 193 -0.02 17.59 8.39
CA SER A 193 0.38 18.66 7.47
C SER A 193 1.80 19.20 7.69
N SER A 194 2.43 18.89 8.81
CA SER A 194 3.83 19.28 9.10
C SER A 194 4.84 18.26 8.59
N ILE A 195 4.40 17.04 8.21
CA ILE A 195 5.29 16.03 7.64
C ILE A 195 5.54 16.38 6.17
N PRO A 196 6.81 16.64 5.77
CA PRO A 196 7.13 16.94 4.38
C PRO A 196 6.86 15.73 3.47
N VAL A 197 6.25 15.98 2.32
CA VAL A 197 6.04 14.98 1.26
C VAL A 197 6.38 15.66 -0.08
N LEU A 198 7.22 15.03 -0.89
CA LEU A 198 7.63 15.59 -2.18
C LEU A 198 6.46 15.57 -3.19
N PRO A 199 6.46 16.50 -4.16
CA PRO A 199 5.45 16.54 -5.22
C PRO A 199 5.33 15.20 -5.97
N ALA A 200 6.45 14.59 -6.38
CA ALA A 200 6.44 13.29 -7.04
C ALA A 200 5.83 12.18 -6.17
N THR A 201 6.22 12.11 -4.90
CA THR A 201 5.65 11.15 -3.94
C THR A 201 4.14 11.35 -3.81
N THR A 202 3.69 12.60 -3.68
CA THR A 202 2.27 12.93 -3.56
C THR A 202 1.48 12.51 -4.80
N ALA A 203 2.00 12.78 -5.99
CA ALA A 203 1.36 12.43 -7.26
C ALA A 203 1.26 10.91 -7.44
N ILE A 204 2.37 10.19 -7.29
CA ILE A 204 2.44 8.73 -7.44
C ILE A 204 1.54 8.03 -6.41
N CYS A 205 1.62 8.43 -5.14
CA CYS A 205 0.76 7.87 -4.09
C CYS A 205 -0.73 8.17 -4.34
N GLY A 206 -1.05 9.36 -4.84
CA GLY A 206 -2.42 9.74 -5.19
C GLY A 206 -3.02 8.88 -6.30
N ASP A 207 -2.25 8.52 -7.31
CA ASP A 207 -2.69 7.64 -8.40
C ASP A 207 -2.83 6.18 -7.95
N LEU A 208 -1.93 5.73 -7.09
CA LEU A 208 -1.94 4.38 -6.54
C LEU A 208 -2.94 4.18 -5.39
N GLY A 209 -3.54 5.26 -4.88
CA GLY A 209 -4.46 5.19 -3.74
C GLY A 209 -3.76 4.71 -2.46
N ILE A 210 -2.48 5.04 -2.29
CA ILE A 210 -1.66 4.69 -1.12
C ILE A 210 -1.32 5.93 -0.30
N ASP A 211 -1.04 5.73 0.99
CA ASP A 211 -0.67 6.83 1.87
C ASP A 211 0.86 7.02 1.89
N PRO A 212 1.39 8.21 1.53
CA PRO A 212 2.83 8.46 1.55
C PRO A 212 3.47 8.29 2.93
N LEU A 213 2.70 8.40 4.02
CA LEU A 213 3.21 8.19 5.38
C LEU A 213 3.42 6.72 5.74
N GLY A 214 2.78 5.81 4.99
CA GLY A 214 2.94 4.36 5.13
C GLY A 214 3.89 3.75 4.09
N LEU A 215 4.43 4.54 3.18
CA LEU A 215 5.34 4.11 2.14
C LEU A 215 6.78 4.05 2.68
N ILE A 216 7.49 2.95 2.40
CA ILE A 216 8.89 2.75 2.84
C ILE A 216 9.74 3.99 2.60
N GLY A 217 10.48 4.42 3.64
CA GLY A 217 11.02 5.77 3.71
C GLY A 217 12.52 5.86 4.00
N SER A 218 13.33 4.83 3.69
CA SER A 218 14.78 4.98 3.83
C SER A 218 15.26 6.25 3.15
N GLY A 219 16.15 6.97 3.82
CA GLY A 219 16.59 8.30 3.42
C GLY A 219 16.04 9.42 4.31
N SER A 220 15.11 9.11 5.21
CA SER A 220 14.61 10.04 6.21
C SER A 220 15.00 9.59 7.62
N LEU A 221 15.29 10.57 8.47
CA LEU A 221 15.69 10.38 9.85
C LEU A 221 14.71 11.10 10.76
N ILE A 222 14.23 10.44 11.81
CA ILE A 222 13.50 11.07 12.89
C ILE A 222 14.44 11.38 14.04
N VAL A 223 14.37 12.61 14.55
CA VAL A 223 15.21 13.16 15.61
C VAL A 223 14.35 13.56 16.78
N GLY A 224 14.59 12.97 17.95
CA GLY A 224 14.09 13.45 19.23
C GLY A 224 15.10 14.35 19.91
N CYS A 225 14.68 15.53 20.37
CA CYS A 225 15.57 16.49 21.00
C CYS A 225 14.84 17.31 22.06
N ASP A 226 15.50 17.62 23.15
CA ASP A 226 14.98 18.58 24.10
C ASP A 226 14.91 20.00 23.49
N SER A 227 14.11 20.88 24.10
CA SER A 227 13.87 22.22 23.56
C SER A 227 15.13 23.13 23.60
N GLU A 228 16.13 22.81 24.40
CA GLU A 228 17.36 23.60 24.52
C GLU A 228 18.32 23.28 23.38
N GLY A 229 18.38 22.01 22.94
CA GLY A 229 19.21 21.53 21.83
C GLY A 229 18.64 21.79 20.44
N ALA A 230 17.34 22.11 20.32
CA ALA A 230 16.64 22.21 19.05
C ALA A 230 17.28 23.15 18.03
N ALA A 231 17.70 24.34 18.45
CA ALA A 231 18.35 25.32 17.57
C ALA A 231 19.71 24.85 17.05
N GLU A 232 20.44 24.10 17.84
CA GLU A 232 21.73 23.50 17.41
C GLU A 232 21.51 22.42 16.37
N VAL A 233 20.52 21.53 16.54
CA VAL A 233 20.17 20.51 15.55
C VAL A 233 19.80 21.14 14.21
N GLU A 234 18.94 22.17 14.21
CA GLU A 234 18.59 22.89 12.98
C GLU A 234 19.81 23.50 12.29
N SER A 235 20.67 24.21 13.07
CA SER A 235 21.87 24.84 12.53
C SER A 235 22.82 23.84 11.90
N GLN A 236 23.07 22.74 12.60
CA GLN A 236 24.05 21.72 12.15
C GLN A 236 23.55 20.98 10.90
N LEU A 237 22.27 20.67 10.80
CA LEU A 237 21.68 20.04 9.61
C LEU A 237 21.61 21.00 8.44
N ALA A 238 21.29 22.28 8.70
CA ALA A 238 21.28 23.32 7.67
C ALA A 238 22.68 23.61 7.09
N GLU A 239 23.74 23.58 7.91
CA GLU A 239 25.14 23.70 7.45
C GLU A 239 25.51 22.58 6.45
N ASP A 240 24.98 21.38 6.65
CA ASP A 240 25.18 20.24 5.74
C ASP A 240 24.19 20.23 4.55
N GLY A 241 23.30 21.22 4.44
CA GLY A 241 22.29 21.33 3.39
C GLY A 241 21.16 20.29 3.49
N VAL A 242 20.96 19.70 4.67
CA VAL A 242 19.91 18.69 4.91
C VAL A 242 18.61 19.38 5.30
N PRO A 243 17.54 19.25 4.51
CA PRO A 243 16.22 19.77 4.88
C PRO A 243 15.75 19.13 6.18
N PHE A 244 15.27 19.94 7.12
CA PHE A 244 14.81 19.48 8.42
C PHE A 244 13.55 20.24 8.87
N THR A 245 12.61 19.52 9.49
CA THR A 245 11.35 20.09 9.95
C THR A 245 10.93 19.48 11.29
N TRP A 246 10.57 20.31 12.26
CA TRP A 246 9.91 19.87 13.49
C TRP A 246 8.46 19.50 13.15
N ILE A 247 8.10 18.22 13.35
CA ILE A 247 6.81 17.64 12.96
C ILE A 247 5.87 17.41 14.14
N GLY A 248 6.41 17.40 15.37
CA GLY A 248 5.63 17.12 16.56
C GLY A 248 6.39 17.22 17.87
N ARG A 249 5.81 16.61 18.90
CA ARG A 249 6.34 16.60 20.27
C ARG A 249 5.98 15.29 20.97
N ALA A 250 6.89 14.80 21.82
CA ALA A 250 6.63 13.71 22.74
C ALA A 250 5.79 14.18 23.94
N ALA A 251 4.77 13.42 24.30
CA ALA A 251 3.84 13.72 25.40
C ALA A 251 3.67 12.49 26.31
N ALA A 252 3.13 12.70 27.50
CA ALA A 252 2.76 11.58 28.37
C ALA A 252 1.79 10.65 27.64
N ALA A 253 2.06 9.33 27.66
CA ALA A 253 1.09 8.36 27.17
C ALA A 253 -0.05 8.22 28.20
N ASP A 254 -1.27 8.14 27.68
CA ASP A 254 -2.39 7.58 28.42
C ASP A 254 -2.29 6.03 28.41
N ASP A 255 -3.41 5.32 28.50
CA ASP A 255 -3.41 3.84 28.49
C ASP A 255 -2.94 3.21 27.13
N GLN A 256 -2.66 4.02 26.12
CA GLN A 256 -2.21 3.59 24.79
C GLN A 256 -1.07 4.50 24.28
N PHE A 257 -0.09 3.90 23.60
CA PHE A 257 0.98 4.65 22.91
C PHE A 257 0.41 5.29 21.65
N ASN A 258 -0.18 6.48 21.77
CA ASN A 258 -0.87 7.14 20.68
C ASN A 258 0.09 7.98 19.85
N VAL A 259 0.00 7.81 18.53
CA VAL A 259 0.56 8.72 17.55
C VAL A 259 -0.61 9.34 16.77
N SER A 260 -0.58 10.66 16.56
CA SER A 260 -1.71 11.39 15.95
C SER A 260 -1.85 11.15 14.43
N VAL A 261 -1.00 10.32 13.83
CA VAL A 261 -1.06 9.88 12.42
C VAL A 261 -1.35 8.38 12.36
N PRO A 262 -1.92 7.88 11.23
CA PRO A 262 -2.19 6.47 11.08
C PRO A 262 -0.95 5.60 11.24
N ARG A 263 -1.15 4.40 11.79
CA ARG A 263 -0.15 3.35 11.86
C ARG A 263 -0.21 2.47 10.61
N PHE A 264 0.95 2.07 10.09
CA PHE A 264 1.08 1.23 8.91
C PHE A 264 1.89 -0.04 9.22
N PRO A 265 1.28 -1.07 9.86
CA PRO A 265 1.96 -2.32 10.21
C PRO A 265 2.34 -3.16 8.98
N ARG A 266 1.91 -2.76 7.80
CA ARG A 266 2.32 -3.26 6.49
C ARG A 266 2.64 -2.07 5.62
N ASP A 267 3.74 -2.17 4.88
CA ASP A 267 4.14 -1.12 3.95
C ASP A 267 3.12 -0.93 2.83
N GLU A 268 2.83 0.31 2.51
CA GLU A 268 1.90 0.67 1.43
C GLU A 268 2.38 0.21 0.04
N LEU A 269 3.69 0.05 -0.15
CA LEU A 269 4.27 -0.47 -1.38
C LEU A 269 3.73 -1.87 -1.73
N ILE A 270 3.34 -2.68 -0.73
CA ILE A 270 2.79 -4.02 -0.97
C ILE A 270 1.53 -3.94 -1.83
N LYS A 271 0.73 -2.89 -1.70
CA LYS A 271 -0.50 -2.71 -2.48
C LYS A 271 -0.23 -2.69 -3.99
N THR A 272 0.94 -2.24 -4.43
CA THR A 272 1.32 -2.21 -5.85
C THR A 272 1.67 -3.58 -6.42
N THR A 273 1.86 -4.57 -5.57
CA THR A 273 2.17 -5.95 -5.97
C THR A 273 0.98 -6.90 -5.89
N LEU A 274 -0.17 -6.42 -5.40
CA LEU A 274 -1.33 -7.28 -5.09
C LEU A 274 -1.95 -7.91 -6.33
N LEU A 275 -1.81 -7.30 -7.51
CA LEU A 275 -2.33 -7.86 -8.76
C LEU A 275 -1.39 -8.86 -9.43
N ARG A 276 -0.19 -9.08 -8.91
CA ARG A 276 0.73 -10.10 -9.46
C ARG A 276 0.11 -11.49 -9.33
N GLY A 277 -0.01 -12.20 -10.46
CA GLY A 277 -0.60 -13.54 -10.52
C GLY A 277 -2.13 -13.57 -10.60
N ILE A 278 -2.82 -12.43 -10.65
CA ILE A 278 -4.23 -12.34 -10.96
C ILE A 278 -4.45 -12.56 -12.46
N GLU A 279 -5.44 -13.38 -12.81
CA GLU A 279 -5.78 -13.77 -14.19
C GLU A 279 -7.23 -13.41 -14.53
N ALA A 280 -8.05 -13.10 -13.52
CA ALA A 280 -9.43 -12.68 -13.74
C ALA A 280 -9.87 -11.61 -12.74
N VAL A 281 -10.81 -10.76 -13.19
CA VAL A 281 -11.51 -9.80 -12.36
C VAL A 281 -13.00 -10.13 -12.34
N ILE A 282 -13.57 -10.30 -11.16
CA ILE A 282 -14.97 -10.63 -10.93
C ILE A 282 -15.65 -9.42 -10.30
N PHE A 283 -16.56 -8.79 -11.06
CA PHE A 283 -17.24 -7.57 -10.67
C PHE A 283 -18.61 -7.83 -10.07
N ASP A 284 -19.00 -7.02 -9.10
CA ASP A 284 -20.41 -6.72 -8.84
C ASP A 284 -20.92 -5.68 -9.85
N MET A 285 -22.23 -5.51 -9.93
CA MET A 285 -22.88 -4.58 -10.84
C MET A 285 -23.44 -3.34 -10.13
N ASP A 286 -24.42 -3.55 -9.25
CA ASP A 286 -25.24 -2.49 -8.66
C ASP A 286 -24.50 -1.80 -7.50
N GLY A 287 -24.21 -0.52 -7.63
CA GLY A 287 -23.38 0.24 -6.70
C GLY A 287 -21.90 0.21 -7.07
N THR A 288 -21.47 -0.72 -7.94
CA THR A 288 -20.09 -0.90 -8.36
C THR A 288 -19.83 -0.29 -9.73
N LEU A 289 -20.49 -0.77 -10.78
CA LEU A 289 -20.37 -0.28 -12.17
C LEU A 289 -21.56 0.58 -12.57
N VAL A 290 -22.72 0.32 -11.97
CA VAL A 290 -23.99 0.96 -12.27
C VAL A 290 -24.61 1.46 -10.97
N ASP A 291 -25.04 2.72 -10.96
CA ASP A 291 -25.87 3.27 -9.88
C ASP A 291 -27.35 3.06 -10.21
N SER A 292 -27.94 2.08 -9.56
CA SER A 292 -29.37 1.78 -9.64
C SER A 292 -30.18 2.51 -8.57
N SER A 293 -29.52 3.34 -7.74
CA SER A 293 -30.12 4.18 -6.66
C SER A 293 -31.05 3.40 -5.72
N TYR A 294 -30.71 2.15 -5.38
CA TYR A 294 -31.49 1.36 -4.44
C TYR A 294 -31.45 1.93 -3.02
N ASP A 295 -32.60 2.27 -2.47
CA ASP A 295 -32.76 2.52 -1.03
C ASP A 295 -33.03 1.20 -0.29
N TRP A 296 -31.98 0.42 -0.05
CA TRP A 296 -32.07 -0.88 0.60
C TRP A 296 -32.78 -0.85 1.96
N PRO A 297 -32.58 0.15 2.84
CA PRO A 297 -33.35 0.32 4.07
C PRO A 297 -34.85 0.46 3.83
N ALA A 298 -35.26 1.30 2.87
CA ALA A 298 -36.68 1.50 2.53
C ALA A 298 -37.28 0.23 1.90
N ILE A 299 -36.54 -0.45 1.00
CA ILE A 299 -36.95 -1.71 0.38
C ILE A 299 -37.18 -2.79 1.44
N ARG A 300 -36.24 -2.98 2.37
CA ARG A 300 -36.38 -3.92 3.48
C ARG A 300 -37.59 -3.62 4.36
N SER A 301 -37.79 -2.35 4.70
CA SER A 301 -38.94 -1.91 5.49
C SER A 301 -40.25 -2.18 4.76
N HIS A 302 -40.31 -1.93 3.44
CA HIS A 302 -41.49 -2.16 2.61
C HIS A 302 -41.83 -3.65 2.52
N LEU A 303 -40.83 -4.51 2.29
CA LEU A 303 -41.02 -5.97 2.20
C LEU A 303 -41.17 -6.65 3.57
N GLY A 304 -40.97 -5.93 4.68
CA GLY A 304 -41.06 -6.47 6.03
C GLY A 304 -39.97 -7.50 6.38
N VAL A 305 -38.82 -7.44 5.72
CA VAL A 305 -37.68 -8.36 5.91
C VAL A 305 -36.59 -7.75 6.77
N THR A 306 -36.01 -8.56 7.66
CA THR A 306 -35.05 -8.09 8.68
C THR A 306 -33.74 -8.88 8.70
N GLY A 307 -33.66 -9.98 7.95
CA GLY A 307 -32.47 -10.82 7.87
C GLY A 307 -31.30 -10.18 7.12
N ALA A 308 -30.19 -10.86 7.08
CA ALA A 308 -29.00 -10.39 6.39
C ALA A 308 -29.18 -10.32 4.86
N SER A 309 -29.96 -11.21 4.27
CA SER A 309 -30.23 -11.28 2.83
C SER A 309 -31.72 -11.19 2.55
N ILE A 310 -32.13 -10.23 1.71
CA ILE A 310 -33.51 -10.11 1.26
C ILE A 310 -33.97 -11.38 0.54
N ILE A 311 -33.11 -11.94 -0.31
CA ILE A 311 -33.41 -13.14 -1.09
C ILE A 311 -33.64 -14.34 -0.18
N ASP A 312 -32.82 -14.53 0.86
CA ASP A 312 -33.00 -15.62 1.81
C ASP A 312 -34.27 -15.46 2.63
N ASP A 313 -34.54 -14.23 3.08
CA ASP A 313 -35.77 -13.93 3.84
C ASP A 313 -37.02 -14.25 3.01
N LEU A 314 -37.07 -13.81 1.74
CA LEU A 314 -38.19 -14.07 0.85
C LEU A 314 -38.33 -15.57 0.54
N ASN A 315 -37.25 -16.27 0.30
CA ASN A 315 -37.27 -17.72 0.03
C ASN A 315 -37.70 -18.53 1.25
N GLY A 316 -37.49 -18.02 2.46
CA GLY A 316 -37.93 -18.63 3.71
C GLY A 316 -39.44 -18.48 4.00
N LEU A 317 -40.16 -17.62 3.26
CA LEU A 317 -41.58 -17.37 3.50
C LEU A 317 -42.46 -18.49 2.92
N PRO A 318 -43.62 -18.75 3.57
CA PRO A 318 -44.65 -19.65 2.99
C PRO A 318 -45.39 -18.96 1.85
N GLU A 319 -46.00 -19.79 0.97
CA GLU A 319 -46.98 -19.29 -0.01
C GLU A 319 -48.30 -18.89 0.70
N PRO A 320 -49.02 -17.83 0.22
CA PRO A 320 -48.75 -17.04 -1.00
C PRO A 320 -47.84 -15.82 -0.79
N ASP A 321 -47.40 -15.55 0.44
CA ASP A 321 -46.60 -14.34 0.76
C ASP A 321 -45.29 -14.29 0.00
N ARG A 322 -44.64 -15.44 -0.14
CA ARG A 322 -43.39 -15.54 -0.92
C ARG A 322 -43.60 -15.03 -2.35
N SER A 323 -44.54 -15.57 -3.10
CA SER A 323 -44.77 -15.16 -4.49
C SER A 323 -45.17 -13.70 -4.60
N ARG A 324 -45.97 -13.18 -3.67
CA ARG A 324 -46.37 -11.77 -3.66
C ARG A 324 -45.19 -10.84 -3.45
N LEU A 325 -44.38 -11.09 -2.44
CA LEU A 325 -43.23 -10.21 -2.11
C LEU A 325 -42.10 -10.31 -3.15
N TRP A 326 -41.94 -11.47 -3.79
CA TRP A 326 -41.03 -11.57 -4.94
C TRP A 326 -41.51 -10.69 -6.11
N ALA A 327 -42.81 -10.67 -6.44
CA ALA A 327 -43.31 -9.80 -7.48
C ALA A 327 -43.15 -8.31 -7.13
N GLU A 328 -43.34 -7.93 -5.85
CA GLU A 328 -43.08 -6.55 -5.38
C GLU A 328 -41.61 -6.17 -5.51
N LEU A 329 -40.68 -7.07 -5.14
CA LEU A 329 -39.23 -6.83 -5.32
C LEU A 329 -38.86 -6.67 -6.81
N GLU A 330 -39.39 -7.51 -7.68
CA GLU A 330 -39.16 -7.43 -9.13
C GLU A 330 -39.67 -6.11 -9.73
N GLU A 331 -40.78 -5.57 -9.26
CA GLU A 331 -41.32 -4.27 -9.71
C GLU A 331 -40.39 -3.11 -9.24
N ILE A 332 -39.91 -3.17 -7.99
CA ILE A 332 -38.95 -2.20 -7.46
C ILE A 332 -37.64 -2.22 -8.27
N GLU A 333 -37.13 -3.41 -8.52
CA GLU A 333 -35.89 -3.59 -9.30
C GLU A 333 -36.05 -3.13 -10.76
N ALA A 334 -37.17 -3.43 -11.40
CA ALA A 334 -37.45 -2.97 -12.75
C ALA A 334 -37.49 -1.42 -12.83
N THR A 335 -38.10 -0.79 -11.82
CA THR A 335 -38.15 0.68 -11.71
C THR A 335 -36.76 1.26 -11.53
N ALA A 336 -35.95 0.70 -10.64
CA ALA A 336 -34.56 1.12 -10.39
C ALA A 336 -33.71 0.91 -11.64
N THR A 337 -33.83 -0.24 -12.31
CA THR A 337 -33.15 -0.55 -13.58
C THR A 337 -33.44 0.48 -14.66
N ALA A 338 -34.71 0.90 -14.79
CA ALA A 338 -35.11 1.91 -15.77
C ALA A 338 -34.44 3.28 -15.51
N GLY A 339 -34.27 3.66 -14.25
CA GLY A 339 -33.64 4.90 -13.81
C GLY A 339 -32.10 4.85 -13.68
N ALA A 340 -31.51 3.68 -13.79
CA ALA A 340 -30.09 3.46 -13.53
C ALA A 340 -29.16 4.28 -14.43
N THR A 341 -28.00 4.66 -13.87
CA THR A 341 -26.92 5.37 -14.57
C THR A 341 -25.62 4.58 -14.44
N ILE A 342 -24.75 4.71 -15.44
CA ILE A 342 -23.41 4.12 -15.36
C ILE A 342 -22.50 5.00 -14.52
N HIS A 343 -21.66 4.42 -13.68
CA HIS A 343 -20.64 5.17 -12.96
C HIS A 343 -19.56 5.70 -13.91
N GLU A 344 -19.07 6.89 -13.60
CA GLU A 344 -17.96 7.50 -14.32
C GLU A 344 -16.74 6.58 -14.32
N GLY A 345 -16.11 6.38 -15.48
CA GLY A 345 -14.92 5.55 -15.66
C GLY A 345 -15.20 4.06 -15.87
N ALA A 346 -16.45 3.56 -15.81
CA ALA A 346 -16.74 2.13 -15.94
C ALA A 346 -16.34 1.56 -17.33
N HIS A 347 -16.53 2.30 -18.42
CA HIS A 347 -16.06 1.89 -19.75
C HIS A 347 -14.53 1.87 -19.80
N GLU A 348 -13.89 2.96 -19.35
CA GLU A 348 -12.43 3.07 -19.31
C GLU A 348 -11.79 1.94 -18.48
N LEU A 349 -12.41 1.56 -17.36
CA LEU A 349 -11.97 0.44 -16.55
C LEU A 349 -11.94 -0.86 -17.35
N LEU A 350 -13.01 -1.18 -18.09
CA LEU A 350 -13.06 -2.40 -18.92
C LEU A 350 -12.09 -2.32 -20.09
N GLU A 351 -11.87 -1.15 -20.70
CA GLU A 351 -10.87 -0.93 -21.74
C GLU A 351 -9.46 -1.19 -21.21
N VAL A 352 -9.08 -0.61 -20.07
CA VAL A 352 -7.77 -0.82 -19.45
C VAL A 352 -7.56 -2.30 -19.09
N LEU A 353 -8.58 -2.98 -18.56
CA LEU A 353 -8.49 -4.41 -18.28
C LEU A 353 -8.33 -5.26 -19.55
N ALA A 354 -8.92 -4.84 -20.67
CA ALA A 354 -8.79 -5.53 -21.95
C ALA A 354 -7.37 -5.40 -22.57
N GLU A 355 -6.59 -4.40 -22.16
CA GLU A 355 -5.17 -4.27 -22.55
C GLU A 355 -4.28 -5.32 -21.86
N HIS A 356 -4.78 -5.95 -20.78
CA HIS A 356 -4.11 -7.00 -20.02
C HIS A 356 -4.71 -8.37 -20.36
N PRO A 357 -3.96 -9.48 -20.22
CA PRO A 357 -4.48 -10.84 -20.44
C PRO A 357 -5.39 -11.29 -19.28
N LEU A 358 -6.37 -10.47 -18.92
CA LEU A 358 -7.31 -10.70 -17.82
C LEU A 358 -8.69 -11.09 -18.37
N SER A 359 -9.28 -12.14 -17.81
CA SER A 359 -10.68 -12.47 -18.03
C SER A 359 -11.58 -11.69 -17.09
N THR A 360 -12.80 -11.36 -17.54
CA THR A 360 -13.76 -10.61 -16.71
C THR A 360 -15.04 -11.39 -16.48
N ALA A 361 -15.60 -11.33 -15.28
CA ALA A 361 -16.91 -11.85 -14.97
C ALA A 361 -17.76 -10.82 -14.20
N LEU A 362 -19.07 -10.93 -14.34
CA LEU A 362 -20.04 -10.20 -13.56
C LEU A 362 -20.78 -11.17 -12.63
N VAL A 363 -20.92 -10.82 -11.36
CA VAL A 363 -21.68 -11.56 -10.35
C VAL A 363 -22.62 -10.60 -9.64
N THR A 364 -23.91 -10.71 -9.90
CA THR A 364 -24.92 -9.82 -9.33
C THR A 364 -26.07 -10.56 -8.66
N ASN A 365 -26.64 -9.96 -7.62
CA ASN A 365 -27.91 -10.41 -7.02
C ASN A 365 -29.14 -9.96 -7.80
N ASN A 366 -28.98 -9.29 -8.93
CA ASN A 366 -30.05 -8.88 -9.81
C ASN A 366 -30.56 -10.07 -10.65
N SER A 367 -31.76 -9.93 -11.23
CA SER A 367 -32.31 -10.94 -12.16
C SER A 367 -31.55 -10.96 -13.48
N ASP A 368 -31.62 -12.07 -14.20
CA ASP A 368 -30.99 -12.21 -15.51
C ASP A 368 -31.49 -11.16 -16.51
N ALA A 369 -32.79 -10.91 -16.53
CA ALA A 369 -33.42 -9.93 -17.40
C ALA A 369 -32.91 -8.50 -17.14
N ASN A 370 -32.84 -8.07 -15.88
CA ASN A 370 -32.38 -6.74 -15.51
C ASN A 370 -30.89 -6.59 -15.76
N ALA A 371 -30.10 -7.60 -15.42
CA ALA A 371 -28.66 -7.58 -15.65
C ALA A 371 -28.33 -7.43 -17.14
N HIS A 372 -28.91 -8.26 -18.01
CA HIS A 372 -28.70 -8.16 -19.45
C HIS A 372 -29.21 -6.84 -20.03
N HIS A 373 -30.36 -6.34 -19.57
CA HIS A 373 -30.86 -5.03 -20.00
C HIS A 373 -29.86 -3.90 -19.69
N LEU A 374 -29.28 -3.88 -18.47
CA LEU A 374 -28.29 -2.87 -18.10
C LEU A 374 -26.99 -3.02 -18.88
N LEU A 375 -26.51 -4.25 -19.07
CA LEU A 375 -25.32 -4.53 -19.85
C LEU A 375 -25.46 -4.08 -21.31
N GLU A 376 -26.60 -4.39 -21.95
CA GLU A 376 -26.90 -3.92 -23.32
C GLU A 376 -27.02 -2.39 -23.39
N ARG A 377 -27.76 -1.81 -22.45
CA ARG A 377 -28.00 -0.35 -22.40
C ARG A 377 -26.72 0.44 -22.25
N PHE A 378 -25.77 -0.05 -21.45
CA PHE A 378 -24.51 0.61 -21.17
C PHE A 378 -23.32 0.06 -22.00
N GLY A 379 -23.55 -0.95 -22.84
CA GLY A 379 -22.49 -1.52 -23.69
C GLY A 379 -21.37 -2.20 -22.90
N LEU A 380 -21.67 -2.79 -21.73
CA LEU A 380 -20.70 -3.49 -20.91
C LEU A 380 -20.61 -4.97 -21.31
N ILE A 381 -19.41 -5.49 -21.50
CA ILE A 381 -19.17 -6.85 -21.98
C ILE A 381 -18.30 -7.63 -20.99
N PHE A 382 -18.76 -8.84 -20.64
CA PHE A 382 -18.05 -9.77 -19.74
C PHE A 382 -17.93 -11.15 -20.38
N ASN A 383 -16.86 -11.87 -20.03
CA ASN A 383 -16.70 -13.25 -20.49
C ASN A 383 -17.70 -14.21 -19.83
N VAL A 384 -18.06 -13.94 -18.58
CA VAL A 384 -19.02 -14.73 -17.79
C VAL A 384 -19.94 -13.80 -17.03
N ILE A 385 -21.23 -14.17 -16.97
CA ILE A 385 -22.26 -13.49 -16.18
C ILE A 385 -22.91 -14.54 -15.27
N VAL A 386 -23.02 -14.22 -13.98
CA VAL A 386 -23.73 -15.02 -12.97
C VAL A 386 -24.74 -14.11 -12.26
N THR A 387 -26.01 -14.41 -12.42
CA THR A 387 -27.14 -13.69 -11.81
C THR A 387 -27.81 -14.56 -10.74
N ARG A 388 -28.69 -13.99 -9.93
CA ARG A 388 -29.46 -14.76 -8.93
C ARG A 388 -30.30 -15.87 -9.54
N ASP A 389 -30.70 -15.77 -10.83
CA ASP A 389 -31.52 -16.77 -11.50
C ASP A 389 -30.77 -18.11 -11.72
N SER A 390 -29.43 -18.10 -11.52
CA SER A 390 -28.66 -19.33 -11.39
C SER A 390 -28.94 -20.14 -10.12
N GLY A 391 -29.70 -19.59 -9.17
CA GLY A 391 -29.95 -20.17 -7.86
C GLY A 391 -28.84 -19.87 -6.85
N LEU A 392 -27.90 -18.97 -7.19
CA LEU A 392 -26.75 -18.58 -6.39
C LEU A 392 -26.75 -17.05 -6.20
N TRP A 393 -26.52 -16.58 -4.97
CA TRP A 393 -26.50 -15.15 -4.66
C TRP A 393 -25.53 -14.80 -3.52
N LYS A 394 -25.08 -13.55 -3.47
CA LYS A 394 -24.28 -12.99 -2.39
C LYS A 394 -25.16 -12.71 -1.16
N PRO A 395 -24.65 -12.85 0.07
CA PRO A 395 -23.22 -12.85 0.48
C PRO A 395 -22.53 -14.22 0.44
N SER A 396 -23.20 -15.30 -0.02
CA SER A 396 -22.50 -16.58 -0.22
C SER A 396 -21.40 -16.45 -1.27
N GLY A 397 -20.30 -17.18 -1.09
CA GLY A 397 -19.24 -17.30 -2.07
C GLY A 397 -19.59 -18.17 -3.28
N ALA A 398 -20.74 -18.85 -3.27
CA ALA A 398 -21.13 -19.79 -4.32
C ALA A 398 -21.20 -19.14 -5.72
N PRO A 399 -21.85 -17.98 -5.95
CA PRO A 399 -21.89 -17.36 -7.27
C PRO A 399 -20.50 -16.91 -7.75
N VAL A 400 -19.62 -16.48 -6.84
CA VAL A 400 -18.25 -16.07 -7.17
C VAL A 400 -17.41 -17.28 -7.57
N LYS A 401 -17.53 -18.41 -6.86
CA LYS A 401 -16.91 -19.70 -7.24
C LYS A 401 -17.38 -20.19 -8.59
N GLU A 402 -18.68 -20.05 -8.87
CA GLU A 402 -19.26 -20.42 -10.16
C GLU A 402 -18.69 -19.55 -11.29
N ALA A 403 -18.52 -18.25 -11.07
CA ALA A 403 -17.90 -17.36 -12.06
C ALA A 403 -16.46 -17.76 -12.34
N ALA A 404 -15.65 -17.98 -11.33
CA ALA A 404 -14.27 -18.45 -11.47
C ALA A 404 -14.19 -19.82 -12.20
N HIS A 405 -15.08 -20.75 -11.84
CA HIS A 405 -15.18 -22.05 -12.49
C HIS A 405 -15.50 -21.94 -13.99
N ARG A 406 -16.48 -21.10 -14.37
CA ARG A 406 -16.85 -20.86 -15.78
C ARG A 406 -15.75 -20.18 -16.57
N LEU A 407 -14.92 -19.36 -15.92
CA LEU A 407 -13.71 -18.77 -16.51
C LEU A 407 -12.57 -19.80 -16.66
N GLY A 408 -12.62 -20.93 -15.94
CA GLY A 408 -11.55 -21.93 -15.88
C GLY A 408 -10.33 -21.46 -15.08
N ILE A 409 -10.52 -20.48 -14.13
CA ILE A 409 -9.46 -19.87 -13.35
C ILE A 409 -9.67 -20.22 -11.87
N ALA A 410 -8.57 -20.54 -11.18
CA ALA A 410 -8.62 -20.83 -9.75
C ALA A 410 -9.01 -19.56 -8.95
N PRO A 411 -9.85 -19.67 -7.91
CA PRO A 411 -10.30 -18.51 -7.13
C PRO A 411 -9.16 -17.65 -6.56
N ASP A 412 -8.08 -18.25 -6.10
CA ASP A 412 -6.90 -17.56 -5.57
C ASP A 412 -6.14 -16.72 -6.62
N ARG A 413 -6.47 -16.88 -7.90
CA ARG A 413 -5.97 -16.09 -9.04
C ARG A 413 -6.99 -15.08 -9.55
N CYS A 414 -8.06 -14.82 -8.80
CA CYS A 414 -9.10 -13.85 -9.13
C CYS A 414 -9.07 -12.67 -8.16
N LEU A 415 -9.37 -11.48 -8.70
CA LEU A 415 -9.67 -10.26 -7.96
C LEU A 415 -11.19 -10.08 -7.92
N GLY A 416 -11.78 -9.94 -6.73
CA GLY A 416 -13.17 -9.51 -6.56
C GLY A 416 -13.25 -7.99 -6.48
N VAL A 417 -14.16 -7.37 -7.21
CA VAL A 417 -14.40 -5.92 -7.22
C VAL A 417 -15.87 -5.65 -6.91
N GLY A 418 -16.14 -4.93 -5.82
CA GLY A 418 -17.48 -4.58 -5.38
C GLY A 418 -17.51 -3.27 -4.61
N ASP A 419 -18.66 -2.87 -4.07
CA ASP A 419 -18.82 -1.64 -3.27
C ASP A 419 -19.31 -1.91 -1.84
N SER A 420 -19.65 -3.14 -1.55
CA SER A 420 -20.37 -3.51 -0.35
C SER A 420 -19.70 -4.62 0.46
N ARG A 421 -20.12 -4.74 1.73
CA ARG A 421 -19.70 -5.83 2.59
C ARG A 421 -20.13 -7.21 2.08
N TYR A 422 -21.22 -7.29 1.29
CA TYR A 422 -21.66 -8.55 0.69
C TYR A 422 -20.64 -9.09 -0.31
N ASP A 423 -20.01 -8.21 -1.07
CA ASP A 423 -18.98 -8.56 -2.05
C ASP A 423 -17.72 -9.07 -1.35
N ILE A 424 -17.31 -8.38 -0.27
CA ILE A 424 -16.18 -8.80 0.56
C ILE A 424 -16.42 -10.20 1.15
N LEU A 425 -17.59 -10.45 1.72
CA LEU A 425 -17.94 -11.75 2.32
C LEU A 425 -17.97 -12.85 1.27
N ALA A 426 -18.61 -12.59 0.12
CA ALA A 426 -18.69 -13.54 -0.99
C ALA A 426 -17.28 -13.86 -1.55
N ALA A 427 -16.46 -12.86 -1.75
CA ALA A 427 -15.08 -13.02 -2.24
C ALA A 427 -14.22 -13.85 -1.26
N ARG A 428 -14.31 -13.55 0.05
CA ARG A 428 -13.59 -14.29 1.10
C ARG A 428 -14.04 -15.76 1.19
N GLU A 429 -15.36 -16.01 1.19
CA GLU A 429 -15.90 -17.38 1.23
C GLU A 429 -15.55 -18.15 -0.05
N ALA A 430 -15.48 -17.47 -1.18
CA ALA A 430 -15.02 -18.06 -2.44
C ALA A 430 -13.54 -18.40 -2.43
N GLY A 431 -12.74 -17.78 -1.58
CA GLY A 431 -11.30 -17.93 -1.55
C GLY A 431 -10.60 -17.15 -2.65
N LEU A 432 -11.12 -15.96 -3.02
CA LEU A 432 -10.45 -15.10 -4.00
C LEU A 432 -9.09 -14.65 -3.49
N GLY A 433 -8.15 -14.52 -4.43
CA GLY A 433 -6.78 -14.10 -4.12
C GLY A 433 -6.70 -12.66 -3.61
N ARG A 434 -7.57 -11.78 -4.10
CA ARG A 434 -7.61 -10.35 -3.73
C ARG A 434 -9.03 -9.81 -3.75
N ILE A 435 -9.25 -8.76 -2.95
CA ILE A 435 -10.53 -8.05 -2.82
C ILE A 435 -10.28 -6.56 -2.96
N CYS A 436 -11.01 -5.93 -3.88
CA CYS A 436 -11.02 -4.48 -4.10
C CYS A 436 -12.41 -3.92 -3.81
N VAL A 437 -12.49 -2.82 -3.09
CA VAL A 437 -13.73 -2.08 -2.86
C VAL A 437 -13.67 -0.74 -3.56
N LEU A 438 -14.71 -0.42 -4.33
CA LEU A 438 -14.92 0.86 -4.98
C LEU A 438 -15.90 1.73 -4.19
N HIS A 439 -15.90 3.03 -4.48
CA HIS A 439 -16.78 4.03 -3.86
C HIS A 439 -16.65 4.13 -2.32
N ASP A 440 -15.47 3.77 -1.78
CA ASP A 440 -15.19 3.83 -0.35
C ASP A 440 -14.42 5.10 0.04
N SER A 441 -15.03 6.25 -0.21
CA SER A 441 -14.44 7.56 0.13
C SER A 441 -14.30 7.82 1.64
N ALA A 442 -15.00 7.03 2.47
CA ALA A 442 -15.01 7.17 3.92
C ALA A 442 -14.16 6.13 4.66
N GLY A 443 -13.47 5.22 3.93
CA GLY A 443 -12.68 4.15 4.53
C GLY A 443 -13.50 3.16 5.36
N ARG A 444 -14.77 2.93 5.00
CA ARG A 444 -15.69 2.05 5.73
C ARG A 444 -15.25 0.60 5.75
N HIS A 445 -14.41 0.22 4.81
CA HIS A 445 -13.92 -1.15 4.61
C HIS A 445 -12.40 -1.28 4.84
N ASP A 446 -11.80 -0.29 5.51
CA ASP A 446 -10.39 -0.31 5.89
C ASP A 446 -10.06 -1.59 6.68
N GLY A 447 -9.07 -2.35 6.19
CA GLY A 447 -8.67 -3.63 6.74
C GLY A 447 -9.60 -4.81 6.43
N GLU A 448 -10.72 -4.60 5.75
CA GLU A 448 -11.60 -5.66 5.25
C GLU A 448 -11.32 -6.04 3.79
N ALA A 449 -10.78 -5.13 2.98
CA ALA A 449 -10.34 -5.36 1.60
C ALA A 449 -8.82 -5.19 1.46
N ASP A 450 -8.24 -5.77 0.41
CA ASP A 450 -6.81 -5.60 0.08
C ASP A 450 -6.57 -4.23 -0.58
N LEU A 451 -7.54 -3.76 -1.37
CA LEU A 451 -7.53 -2.48 -2.08
C LEU A 451 -8.86 -1.76 -1.84
N ALA A 452 -8.82 -0.45 -1.69
CA ALA A 452 -10.01 0.40 -1.60
C ALA A 452 -9.78 1.70 -2.37
N PHE A 453 -10.74 2.09 -3.19
CA PHE A 453 -10.69 3.31 -3.99
C PHE A 453 -11.97 4.12 -3.82
N LYS A 454 -11.83 5.44 -3.80
CA LYS A 454 -12.97 6.36 -3.65
C LYS A 454 -13.94 6.34 -4.85
N ASP A 455 -13.43 5.97 -6.03
CA ASP A 455 -14.18 5.94 -7.31
C ASP A 455 -13.48 5.03 -8.33
N ILE A 456 -14.14 4.75 -9.44
CA ILE A 456 -13.58 3.95 -10.54
C ILE A 456 -12.38 4.67 -11.20
N PRO A 457 -12.40 5.98 -11.48
CA PRO A 457 -11.24 6.66 -12.03
C PRO A 457 -9.96 6.51 -11.20
N ALA A 458 -10.07 6.44 -9.87
CA ALA A 458 -8.92 6.18 -9.01
C ALA A 458 -8.37 4.76 -9.21
N PHE A 459 -9.25 3.76 -9.33
CA PHE A 459 -8.83 2.39 -9.63
C PHE A 459 -8.21 2.25 -11.03
N VAL A 460 -8.73 2.97 -12.03
CA VAL A 460 -8.15 3.03 -13.38
C VAL A 460 -6.72 3.59 -13.35
N ARG A 461 -6.48 4.69 -12.62
CA ARG A 461 -5.12 5.23 -12.48
C ARG A 461 -4.16 4.22 -11.87
N TYR A 462 -4.59 3.53 -10.82
CA TYR A 462 -3.81 2.44 -10.20
C TYR A 462 -3.46 1.35 -11.23
N LEU A 463 -4.46 0.84 -11.98
CA LEU A 463 -4.25 -0.20 -13.00
C LEU A 463 -3.30 0.22 -14.14
N ARG A 464 -3.28 1.49 -14.48
CA ARG A 464 -2.36 2.04 -15.50
C ARG A 464 -0.90 2.06 -15.05
N ILE A 465 -0.64 2.06 -13.76
CA ILE A 465 0.72 2.05 -13.19
C ILE A 465 1.18 0.61 -12.96
N VAL A 466 0.40 -0.20 -12.29
CA VAL A 466 0.78 -1.58 -11.91
C VAL A 466 0.42 -2.58 -13.00
#